data_6204fecaa13918851fe8c12baef837fc
#
_entry.id   6204fecaa13918851fe8c12baef837fc
#
_cell.length_a   1.000
_cell.length_b   1.000
_cell.length_c   1.000
_cell.angle_alpha   90.00
_cell.angle_beta   90.00
_cell.angle_gamma   90.00
#
_symmetry.space_group_name_H-M   'P 1'
#
loop_
_entity.id
_entity.type
_entity.pdbx_description
1 polymer ?
#
loop_
_entity_poly.entity_id
_entity_poly.type
_entity_poly.pdbx_seq_one_letter_code
_entity_poly.pdbx_strand_id
1 'polypeptide(L)'
;MSFATLHKLVAYLLSGLGLLALSLGTELEPNVVVLMFLGFVGSFFAEGRLLRHPYYAKAWTLVLAAALAFQCLRALSAEPTLAMPIEFAALLQISKLWNRRTAVDYQHIAVLAFLHLIAATVLSTSLSYAVIFIGFVIATPWMLALSQLRREIEGNYP
;
A
#
# COMPACT_ATOMS: atom_id res chain seq x y z
N MET A 1 -6.53 23.86 2.85
CA MET A 1 -6.04 22.48 2.97
C MET A 1 -4.52 22.53 2.80
N SER A 2 -3.72 21.94 3.72
CA SER A 2 -2.27 21.99 3.56
C SER A 2 -1.82 21.03 2.45
N PHE A 3 -0.70 21.35 1.79
CA PHE A 3 -0.09 20.50 0.76
C PHE A 3 0.14 19.06 1.27
N ALA A 4 0.65 18.94 2.50
CA ALA A 4 0.89 17.62 3.14
C ALA A 4 -0.40 16.81 3.31
N THR A 5 -1.51 17.46 3.65
CA THR A 5 -2.82 16.81 3.79
C THR A 5 -3.36 16.34 2.44
N LEU A 6 -3.22 17.16 1.40
CA LEU A 6 -3.65 16.79 0.05
C LEU A 6 -2.87 15.59 -0.47
N HIS A 7 -1.53 15.63 -0.34
CA HIS A 7 -0.67 14.53 -0.77
C HIS A 7 -1.00 13.22 -0.02
N LYS A 8 -1.22 13.31 1.31
CA LYS A 8 -1.67 12.18 2.11
C LYS A 8 -3.00 11.61 1.57
N LEU A 9 -4.01 12.45 1.34
CA LEU A 9 -5.33 12.00 0.87
C LEU A 9 -5.25 11.31 -0.49
N VAL A 10 -4.49 11.88 -1.44
CA VAL A 10 -4.33 11.26 -2.77
C VAL A 10 -3.60 9.93 -2.68
N ALA A 11 -2.56 9.81 -1.82
CA ALA A 11 -1.86 8.56 -1.58
C ALA A 11 -2.79 7.48 -0.98
N TYR A 12 -3.64 7.87 -0.02
CA TYR A 12 -4.64 6.98 0.55
C TYR A 12 -5.73 6.59 -0.44
N LEU A 13 -6.18 7.52 -1.27
CA LEU A 13 -7.13 7.23 -2.34
C LEU A 13 -6.54 6.17 -3.30
N LEU A 14 -5.32 6.39 -3.77
CA LEU A 14 -4.65 5.47 -4.69
C LEU A 14 -4.44 4.09 -4.06
N SER A 15 -3.95 4.05 -2.82
CA SER A 15 -3.76 2.81 -2.07
C SER A 15 -5.07 2.09 -1.81
N GLY A 16 -6.11 2.82 -1.44
CA GLY A 16 -7.45 2.28 -1.21
C GLY A 16 -8.04 1.67 -2.48
N LEU A 17 -7.92 2.35 -3.62
CA LEU A 17 -8.34 1.81 -4.91
C LEU A 17 -7.58 0.53 -5.29
N GLY A 18 -6.26 0.49 -5.06
CA GLY A 18 -5.44 -0.70 -5.29
C GLY A 18 -5.88 -1.89 -4.42
N LEU A 19 -6.07 -1.66 -3.11
CA LEU A 19 -6.53 -2.69 -2.17
C LEU A 19 -7.96 -3.14 -2.46
N LEU A 20 -8.86 -2.22 -2.85
CA LEU A 20 -10.22 -2.56 -3.28
C LEU A 20 -10.22 -3.40 -4.54
N ALA A 21 -9.41 -3.02 -5.55
CA ALA A 21 -9.26 -3.83 -6.77
C ALA A 21 -8.84 -5.26 -6.45
N LEU A 22 -7.87 -5.40 -5.54
CA LEU A 22 -7.36 -6.69 -5.11
C LEU A 22 -8.40 -7.52 -4.35
N SER A 23 -9.21 -6.88 -3.51
CA SER A 23 -10.27 -7.55 -2.73
C SER A 23 -11.46 -8.04 -3.58
N LEU A 24 -11.59 -7.56 -4.81
CA LEU A 24 -12.57 -8.09 -5.77
C LEU A 24 -12.14 -9.43 -6.39
N GLY A 25 -10.87 -9.79 -6.29
CA GLY A 25 -10.37 -11.11 -6.63
C GLY A 25 -10.82 -12.15 -5.60
N THR A 26 -11.09 -13.38 -6.04
CA THR A 26 -11.55 -14.48 -5.18
C THR A 26 -10.41 -15.24 -4.50
N GLU A 27 -9.16 -14.86 -4.76
CA GLU A 27 -7.98 -15.61 -4.32
C GLU A 27 -7.59 -15.32 -2.85
N LEU A 28 -8.04 -14.19 -2.30
CA LEU A 28 -7.69 -13.81 -0.93
C LEU A 28 -8.72 -14.31 0.07
N GLU A 29 -8.25 -14.88 1.18
CA GLU A 29 -9.14 -15.26 2.28
C GLU A 29 -9.84 -14.04 2.89
N PRO A 30 -11.11 -14.10 3.24
CA PRO A 30 -11.86 -12.98 3.84
C PRO A 30 -11.20 -12.39 5.09
N ASN A 31 -10.56 -13.21 5.91
CA ASN A 31 -9.85 -12.77 7.12
C ASN A 31 -8.64 -11.89 6.77
N VAL A 32 -7.91 -12.22 5.70
CA VAL A 32 -6.78 -11.45 5.20
C VAL A 32 -7.26 -10.09 4.69
N VAL A 33 -8.36 -10.07 3.92
CA VAL A 33 -8.98 -8.83 3.41
C VAL A 33 -9.39 -7.92 4.57
N VAL A 34 -10.06 -8.44 5.59
CA VAL A 34 -10.45 -7.68 6.78
C VAL A 34 -9.22 -7.09 7.48
N LEU A 35 -8.16 -7.89 7.68
CA LEU A 35 -6.92 -7.45 8.33
C LEU A 35 -6.23 -6.35 7.52
N MET A 36 -6.22 -6.47 6.20
CA MET A 36 -5.67 -5.46 5.28
C MET A 36 -6.41 -4.12 5.42
N PHE A 37 -7.75 -4.14 5.42
CA PHE A 37 -8.55 -2.92 5.58
C PHE A 37 -8.41 -2.32 6.97
N LEU A 38 -8.34 -3.11 8.03
CA LEU A 38 -8.07 -2.62 9.38
C LEU A 38 -6.68 -1.97 9.47
N GLY A 39 -5.65 -2.59 8.89
CA GLY A 39 -4.32 -2.02 8.80
C GLY A 39 -4.28 -0.72 8.00
N PHE A 40 -5.01 -0.66 6.88
CA PHE A 40 -5.14 0.53 6.03
C PHE A 40 -5.80 1.69 6.79
N VAL A 41 -6.98 1.46 7.39
CA VAL A 41 -7.71 2.47 8.16
C VAL A 41 -6.90 2.90 9.38
N GLY A 42 -6.32 1.95 10.12
CA GLY A 42 -5.47 2.22 11.28
C GLY A 42 -4.28 3.12 10.93
N SER A 43 -3.65 2.91 9.78
CA SER A 43 -2.52 3.73 9.32
C SER A 43 -2.87 5.19 9.11
N PHE A 44 -4.14 5.51 8.80
CA PHE A 44 -4.59 6.90 8.62
C PHE A 44 -4.46 7.72 9.90
N PHE A 45 -4.72 7.09 11.05
CA PHE A 45 -4.63 7.69 12.37
C PHE A 45 -3.23 7.61 13.00
N ALA A 46 -2.33 6.83 12.42
CA ALA A 46 -0.95 6.71 12.88
C ALA A 46 -0.13 7.94 12.48
N GLU A 47 -0.16 8.97 13.35
CA GLU A 47 0.60 10.22 13.17
C GLU A 47 1.35 10.62 14.44
N GLY A 48 2.39 11.45 14.29
CA GLY A 48 3.06 12.17 15.36
C GLY A 48 4.05 11.34 16.16
N ARG A 49 3.77 11.06 17.44
CA ARG A 49 4.74 10.49 18.39
C ARG A 49 5.23 9.09 18.02
N LEU A 50 4.35 8.24 17.50
CA LEU A 50 4.69 6.87 17.11
C LEU A 50 5.76 6.83 16.01
N LEU A 51 5.60 7.66 14.98
CA LEU A 51 6.53 7.73 13.84
C LEU A 51 7.92 8.25 14.23
N ARG A 52 8.04 9.00 15.33
CA ARG A 52 9.31 9.57 15.80
C ARG A 52 10.12 8.60 16.67
N HIS A 53 9.53 7.49 17.10
CA HIS A 53 10.24 6.53 17.95
C HIS A 53 11.34 5.80 17.16
N PRO A 54 12.59 5.74 17.65
CA PRO A 54 13.72 5.19 16.89
C PRO A 54 13.58 3.70 16.56
N TYR A 55 12.86 2.94 17.39
CA TYR A 55 12.63 1.51 17.17
C TYR A 55 11.43 1.21 16.28
N TYR A 56 10.61 2.20 15.93
CA TYR A 56 9.39 2.00 15.17
C TYR A 56 9.65 1.44 13.76
N ALA A 57 10.60 2.04 13.03
CA ALA A 57 11.00 1.56 11.71
C ALA A 57 11.62 0.16 11.76
N LYS A 58 12.45 -0.11 12.80
CA LYS A 58 13.06 -1.43 13.02
C LYS A 58 12.01 -2.50 13.31
N ALA A 59 10.99 -2.17 14.12
CA ALA A 59 9.88 -3.08 14.41
C ALA A 59 9.12 -3.46 13.13
N TRP A 60 8.81 -2.50 12.25
CA TRP A 60 8.19 -2.78 10.97
C TRP A 60 9.06 -3.63 10.04
N THR A 61 10.37 -3.37 10.01
CA THR A 61 11.32 -4.22 9.25
C THR A 61 11.30 -5.66 9.77
N LEU A 62 11.27 -5.84 11.09
CA LEU A 62 11.20 -7.18 11.69
C LEU A 62 9.88 -7.88 11.36
N VAL A 63 8.75 -7.17 11.42
CA VAL A 63 7.42 -7.71 11.03
C VAL A 63 7.42 -8.16 9.57
N LEU A 64 7.98 -7.34 8.67
CA LEU A 64 8.07 -7.70 7.25
C LEU A 64 9.00 -8.90 7.01
N ALA A 65 10.14 -8.95 7.70
CA ALA A 65 11.06 -10.07 7.60
C ALA A 65 10.42 -11.38 8.11
N ALA A 66 9.69 -11.31 9.22
CA ALA A 66 8.96 -12.45 9.77
C ALA A 66 7.84 -12.90 8.83
N ALA A 67 7.09 -11.96 8.23
CA ALA A 67 6.05 -12.27 7.25
C ALA A 67 6.63 -12.92 5.99
N LEU A 68 7.77 -12.41 5.49
CA LEU A 68 8.46 -13.02 4.34
C LEU A 68 8.93 -14.44 4.66
N ALA A 69 9.56 -14.64 5.82
CA ALA A 69 9.99 -15.97 6.26
C ALA A 69 8.79 -16.93 6.37
N PHE A 70 7.67 -16.47 6.92
CA PHE A 70 6.44 -17.25 7.01
C PHE A 70 5.90 -17.63 5.62
N GLN A 71 5.88 -16.69 4.66
CA GLN A 71 5.46 -16.98 3.29
C GLN A 71 6.40 -17.96 2.58
N CYS A 72 7.72 -17.84 2.79
CA CYS A 72 8.69 -18.81 2.28
C CYS A 72 8.46 -20.22 2.86
N LEU A 73 8.18 -20.34 4.16
CA LEU A 73 7.86 -21.60 4.79
C LEU A 73 6.55 -22.20 4.25
N ARG A 74 5.51 -21.38 4.05
CA ARG A 74 4.27 -21.83 3.40
C ARG A 74 4.53 -22.35 1.99
N ALA A 75 5.35 -21.67 1.19
CA ALA A 75 5.70 -22.07 -0.17
C ALA A 75 6.49 -23.38 -0.24
N LEU A 76 7.22 -23.72 0.83
CA LEU A 76 7.95 -25.00 0.93
C LEU A 76 7.07 -26.15 1.39
N SER A 77 5.99 -25.86 2.16
CA SER A 77 5.12 -26.86 2.77
C SER A 77 3.82 -27.11 2.03
N ALA A 78 3.40 -26.21 1.15
CA ALA A 78 2.18 -26.30 0.36
C ALA A 78 2.44 -25.89 -1.09
N GLU A 79 1.52 -26.23 -1.98
CA GLU A 79 1.60 -25.75 -3.37
C GLU A 79 1.57 -24.21 -3.38
N PRO A 80 2.53 -23.56 -4.09
CA PRO A 80 2.58 -22.10 -4.17
C PRO A 80 1.33 -21.58 -4.88
N THR A 81 0.57 -20.72 -4.19
CA THR A 81 -0.61 -20.06 -4.74
C THR A 81 -0.29 -18.61 -5.09
N LEU A 82 -1.02 -18.02 -6.05
CA LEU A 82 -0.90 -16.59 -6.39
C LEU A 82 -1.29 -15.69 -5.20
N ALA A 83 -2.07 -16.19 -4.25
CA ALA A 83 -2.43 -15.46 -3.05
C ALA A 83 -1.21 -15.06 -2.19
N MET A 84 -0.18 -15.92 -2.08
CA MET A 84 0.97 -15.67 -1.22
C MET A 84 1.74 -14.38 -1.56
N PRO A 85 2.21 -14.13 -2.80
CA PRO A 85 2.89 -12.89 -3.14
C PRO A 85 1.97 -11.67 -3.04
N ILE A 86 0.68 -11.83 -3.28
CA ILE A 86 -0.32 -10.77 -3.18
C ILE A 86 -0.53 -10.35 -1.73
N GLU A 87 -0.68 -11.31 -0.81
CA GLU A 87 -0.76 -11.06 0.64
C GLU A 87 0.48 -10.31 1.14
N PHE A 88 1.66 -10.73 0.69
CA PHE A 88 2.91 -10.07 1.07
C PHE A 88 3.01 -8.64 0.52
N ALA A 89 2.63 -8.42 -0.75
CA ALA A 89 2.60 -7.09 -1.36
C ALA A 89 1.62 -6.15 -0.63
N ALA A 90 0.46 -6.66 -0.19
CA ALA A 90 -0.50 -5.91 0.59
C ALA A 90 0.04 -5.56 1.99
N LEU A 91 0.75 -6.46 2.64
CA LEU A 91 1.42 -6.19 3.91
C LEU A 91 2.53 -5.12 3.74
N LEU A 92 3.30 -5.18 2.65
CA LEU A 92 4.26 -4.13 2.29
C LEU A 92 3.59 -2.77 2.13
N GLN A 93 2.45 -2.72 1.44
CA GLN A 93 1.66 -1.49 1.27
C GLN A 93 1.26 -0.90 2.62
N ILE A 94 0.68 -1.73 3.51
CA ILE A 94 0.27 -1.33 4.85
C ILE A 94 1.47 -0.84 5.64
N SER A 95 2.58 -1.58 5.65
CA SER A 95 3.81 -1.17 6.33
C SER A 95 4.33 0.19 5.86
N LYS A 96 4.29 0.45 4.56
CA LYS A 96 4.68 1.76 4.00
C LYS A 96 3.72 2.87 4.40
N LEU A 97 2.42 2.60 4.44
CA LEU A 97 1.41 3.55 4.93
C LEU A 97 1.63 3.89 6.42
N TRP A 98 2.00 2.92 7.25
CA TRP A 98 2.33 3.15 8.65
C TRP A 98 3.66 3.88 8.85
N ASN A 99 4.62 3.75 7.95
CA ASN A 99 5.98 4.31 8.08
C ASN A 99 6.30 5.40 7.03
N ARG A 100 5.30 6.11 6.53
CA ARG A 100 5.47 7.19 5.55
C ARG A 100 6.12 8.43 6.17
N ARG A 101 7.27 8.84 5.70
CA ARG A 101 8.01 10.01 6.21
C ARG A 101 8.46 10.94 5.09
N THR A 102 9.00 10.38 4.01
CA THR A 102 9.66 11.09 2.93
C THR A 102 8.87 11.05 1.63
N ALA A 103 9.22 11.89 0.65
CA ALA A 103 8.68 11.82 -0.71
C ALA A 103 8.86 10.43 -1.33
N VAL A 104 9.99 9.78 -1.05
CA VAL A 104 10.30 8.43 -1.55
C VAL A 104 9.33 7.39 -1.00
N ASP A 105 8.92 7.50 0.27
CA ASP A 105 7.91 6.58 0.84
C ASP A 105 6.57 6.69 0.12
N TYR A 106 6.15 7.91 -0.23
CA TYR A 106 4.94 8.13 -1.01
C TYR A 106 5.04 7.58 -2.45
N GLN A 107 6.23 7.65 -3.07
CA GLN A 107 6.46 6.99 -4.37
C GLN A 107 6.34 5.46 -4.26
N HIS A 108 6.93 4.86 -3.22
CA HIS A 108 6.78 3.42 -2.97
C HIS A 108 5.31 3.02 -2.76
N ILE A 109 4.54 3.84 -2.02
CA ILE A 109 3.10 3.63 -1.83
C ILE A 109 2.37 3.63 -3.18
N ALA A 110 2.68 4.57 -4.07
CA ALA A 110 2.07 4.65 -5.40
C ALA A 110 2.43 3.44 -6.28
N VAL A 111 3.71 3.03 -6.27
CA VAL A 111 4.18 1.84 -7.03
C VAL A 111 3.50 0.57 -6.52
N LEU A 112 3.41 0.37 -5.21
CA LEU A 112 2.73 -0.79 -4.63
C LEU A 112 1.24 -0.79 -4.96
N ALA A 113 0.57 0.38 -4.90
CA ALA A 113 -0.83 0.49 -5.30
C ALA A 113 -1.04 0.12 -6.78
N PHE A 114 -0.11 0.51 -7.65
CA PHE A 114 -0.11 0.13 -9.07
C PHE A 114 0.11 -1.38 -9.27
N LEU A 115 1.03 -1.98 -8.50
CA LEU A 115 1.23 -3.44 -8.53
C LEU A 115 -0.03 -4.19 -8.08
N HIS A 116 -0.76 -3.69 -7.08
CA HIS A 116 -2.05 -4.27 -6.68
C HIS A 116 -3.09 -4.19 -7.80
N LEU A 117 -3.13 -3.06 -8.53
CA LEU A 117 -4.02 -2.92 -9.66
C LEU A 117 -3.68 -3.92 -10.78
N ILE A 118 -2.39 -4.11 -11.09
CA ILE A 118 -1.94 -5.12 -12.08
C ILE A 118 -2.33 -6.53 -11.61
N ALA A 119 -2.07 -6.87 -10.36
CA ALA A 119 -2.46 -8.17 -9.80
C ALA A 119 -3.97 -8.39 -9.91
N ALA A 120 -4.77 -7.36 -9.58
CA ALA A 120 -6.22 -7.41 -9.69
C ALA A 120 -6.70 -7.57 -11.14
N THR A 121 -5.97 -7.06 -12.14
CA THR A 121 -6.29 -7.25 -13.56
C THR A 121 -6.27 -8.74 -13.95
N VAL A 122 -5.35 -9.49 -13.37
CA VAL A 122 -5.22 -10.94 -13.63
C VAL A 122 -6.29 -11.74 -12.89
N LEU A 123 -6.71 -11.27 -11.71
CA LEU A 123 -7.58 -12.01 -10.80
C LEU A 123 -9.07 -11.67 -10.96
N SER A 124 -9.40 -10.53 -11.56
CA SER A 124 -10.78 -10.04 -11.62
C SER A 124 -11.28 -9.89 -13.04
N THR A 125 -12.44 -10.46 -13.31
CA THR A 125 -13.21 -10.28 -14.56
C THR A 125 -14.45 -9.40 -14.34
N SER A 126 -14.59 -8.78 -13.17
CA SER A 126 -15.80 -8.04 -12.81
C SER A 126 -15.85 -6.63 -13.41
N LEU A 127 -17.06 -6.17 -13.72
CA LEU A 127 -17.28 -4.79 -14.16
C LEU A 127 -16.89 -3.76 -13.09
N SER A 128 -17.00 -4.12 -11.82
CA SER A 128 -16.59 -3.30 -10.68
C SER A 128 -15.09 -2.96 -10.74
N TYR A 129 -14.26 -3.87 -11.22
CA TYR A 129 -12.83 -3.61 -11.45
C TYR A 129 -12.61 -2.47 -12.43
N ALA A 130 -13.38 -2.40 -13.53
CA ALA A 130 -13.25 -1.34 -14.53
C ALA A 130 -13.48 0.06 -13.93
N VAL A 131 -14.45 0.20 -13.02
CA VAL A 131 -14.73 1.46 -12.31
C VAL A 131 -13.54 1.86 -11.44
N ILE A 132 -12.97 0.92 -10.69
CA ILE A 132 -11.79 1.16 -9.84
C ILE A 132 -10.58 1.54 -10.71
N PHE A 133 -10.38 0.85 -11.83
CA PHE A 133 -9.31 1.13 -12.78
C PHE A 133 -9.38 2.57 -13.30
N ILE A 134 -10.56 3.02 -13.72
CA ILE A 134 -10.76 4.41 -14.19
C ILE A 134 -10.43 5.41 -13.06
N GLY A 135 -10.92 5.17 -11.84
CA GLY A 135 -10.60 6.00 -10.68
C GLY A 135 -9.10 6.07 -10.40
N PHE A 136 -8.41 4.94 -10.53
CA PHE A 136 -6.97 4.83 -10.35
C PHE A 136 -6.21 5.65 -11.42
N VAL A 137 -6.58 5.51 -12.69
CA VAL A 137 -5.98 6.27 -13.81
C VAL A 137 -6.12 7.77 -13.61
N ILE A 138 -7.29 8.24 -13.12
CA ILE A 138 -7.53 9.66 -12.83
C ILE A 138 -6.68 10.13 -11.63
N ALA A 139 -6.54 9.32 -10.58
CA ALA A 139 -5.80 9.69 -9.37
C ALA A 139 -4.27 9.67 -9.55
N THR A 140 -3.75 8.84 -10.45
CA THR A 140 -2.30 8.64 -10.67
C THR A 140 -1.56 9.93 -11.04
N PRO A 141 -1.99 10.76 -12.02
CA PRO A 141 -1.30 12.00 -12.36
C PRO A 141 -1.20 12.98 -11.19
N TRP A 142 -2.25 13.08 -10.37
CA TRP A 142 -2.24 13.90 -9.16
C TRP A 142 -1.22 13.42 -8.13
N MET A 143 -1.15 12.10 -7.94
CA MET A 143 -0.17 11.50 -7.04
C MET A 143 1.27 11.77 -7.51
N LEU A 144 1.54 11.60 -8.79
CA LEU A 144 2.88 11.85 -9.36
C LEU A 144 3.28 13.32 -9.26
N ALA A 145 2.38 14.25 -9.62
CA ALA A 145 2.63 15.69 -9.52
C ALA A 145 2.91 16.12 -8.08
N LEU A 146 2.10 15.66 -7.11
CA LEU A 146 2.29 15.98 -5.69
C LEU A 146 3.58 15.37 -5.12
N SER A 147 3.94 14.16 -5.56
CA SER A 147 5.18 13.51 -5.14
C SER A 147 6.41 14.24 -5.66
N GLN A 148 6.35 14.76 -6.90
CA GLN A 148 7.43 15.53 -7.50
C GLN A 148 7.61 16.89 -6.81
N LEU A 149 6.52 17.61 -6.59
CA LEU A 149 6.54 18.86 -5.83
C LEU A 149 7.11 18.69 -4.42
N ARG A 150 6.72 17.61 -3.73
CA ARG A 150 7.26 17.30 -2.40
C ARG A 150 8.75 17.03 -2.43
N ARG A 151 9.23 16.30 -3.44
CA ARG A 151 10.65 15.99 -3.60
C ARG A 151 11.46 17.25 -3.84
N GLU A 152 10.95 18.20 -4.62
CA GLU A 152 11.60 19.49 -4.84
C GLU A 152 11.65 20.34 -3.57
N ILE A 153 10.58 20.36 -2.78
CA ILE A 153 10.56 21.05 -1.49
C ILE A 153 11.55 20.42 -0.51
N GLU A 154 11.57 19.10 -0.38
CA GLU A 154 12.52 18.38 0.49
C GLU A 154 13.99 18.54 0.03
N GLY A 155 14.24 18.75 -1.26
CA GLY A 155 15.58 18.97 -1.81
C GLY A 155 16.10 20.40 -1.68
N ASN A 156 15.20 21.39 -1.68
CA ASN A 156 15.58 22.82 -1.64
C ASN A 156 15.51 23.44 -0.23
N TYR A 157 14.81 22.80 0.70
CA TYR A 157 14.65 23.26 2.08
C TYR A 157 14.92 22.11 3.05
N PRO A 158 16.22 21.76 3.28
CA PRO A 158 16.61 20.68 4.18
C PRO A 158 16.31 20.99 5.66
#